data_cc1fc652afe3a84a6560a29909bd4eb2
#
_entry.id   cc1fc652afe3a84a6560a29909bd4eb2
#
_cell.length_a   1.000
_cell.length_b   1.000
_cell.length_c   1.000
_cell.angle_alpha   90.00
_cell.angle_beta   90.00
_cell.angle_gamma   90.00
#
_symmetry.space_group_name_H-M   'P 1'
#
loop_
_entity.id
_entity.type
_entity.pdbx_description
1 polymer ?
#
loop_
_entity_poly.entity_id
_entity_poly.type
_entity_poly.pdbx_seq_one_letter_code
_entity_poly.pdbx_strand_id
1 'polypeptide(L)'
;GNNELTELPKLPDSLISLYCSGNKLTSLPKLPESLTDLDCEDNELTELPKLPESLTNLYCRNNNLPYEITIDNYKEKHNKLIKRKLILSRICG
;
A
#
# COMPACT_ATOMS: atom_id res chain seq x y z
N GLY A 1 4.95 -17.18 1.87
CA GLY A 1 4.46 -18.20 2.77
C GLY A 1 3.60 -17.66 3.89
N ASN A 2 3.02 -18.54 4.63
CA ASN A 2 2.14 -18.18 5.74
C ASN A 2 2.95 -17.80 6.97
N ASN A 3 3.35 -16.56 7.03
CA ASN A 3 4.01 -16.00 8.21
C ASN A 3 2.98 -15.31 9.09
N GLU A 4 3.40 -14.87 10.26
CA GLU A 4 2.50 -14.19 11.19
C GLU A 4 2.99 -12.78 11.52
N LEU A 5 3.62 -12.14 10.54
CA LEU A 5 4.10 -10.78 10.72
C LEU A 5 2.91 -9.83 10.84
N THR A 6 2.97 -8.94 11.82
CA THR A 6 1.93 -7.94 12.04
C THR A 6 2.33 -6.56 11.52
N GLU A 7 3.62 -6.36 11.30
CA GLU A 7 4.13 -5.11 10.74
C GLU A 7 5.48 -5.34 10.07
N LEU A 8 5.86 -4.44 9.17
CA LEU A 8 7.13 -4.48 8.48
C LEU A 8 8.02 -3.33 8.95
N PRO A 9 9.35 -3.51 8.94
CA PRO A 9 10.27 -2.41 9.25
C PRO A 9 10.30 -1.40 8.10
N LYS A 10 11.00 -0.29 8.33
CA LYS A 10 11.21 0.70 7.27
C LYS A 10 11.85 0.02 6.05
N LEU A 11 11.33 0.33 4.87
CA LEU A 11 11.83 -0.26 3.63
C LEU A 11 13.00 0.55 3.07
N PRO A 12 13.98 -0.12 2.42
CA PRO A 12 15.08 0.61 1.79
C PRO A 12 14.61 1.43 0.59
N ASP A 13 15.25 2.56 0.35
CA ASP A 13 14.88 3.47 -0.73
C ASP A 13 15.11 2.90 -2.14
N SER A 14 15.88 1.81 -2.24
CA SER A 14 16.20 1.16 -3.51
C SER A 14 15.38 -0.09 -3.78
N LEU A 15 14.41 -0.41 -2.91
CA LEU A 15 13.62 -1.62 -3.06
C LEU A 15 12.77 -1.57 -4.34
N ILE A 16 12.84 -2.63 -5.13
CA ILE A 16 12.12 -2.75 -6.41
C ILE A 16 10.85 -3.57 -6.25
N SER A 17 10.90 -4.63 -5.47
CA SER A 17 9.78 -5.56 -5.29
C SER A 17 9.55 -5.84 -3.81
N LEU A 18 8.29 -5.89 -3.41
CA LEU A 18 7.90 -6.24 -2.04
C LEU A 18 6.82 -7.32 -2.10
N TYR A 19 7.16 -8.50 -1.59
CA TYR A 19 6.24 -9.63 -1.53
C TYR A 19 6.01 -10.01 -0.07
N CYS A 20 4.85 -9.65 0.45
CA CYS A 20 4.52 -9.88 1.86
C CYS A 20 3.14 -10.53 2.03
N SER A 21 2.71 -11.33 1.06
CA SER A 21 1.43 -12.03 1.14
C SER A 21 1.41 -13.08 2.26
N GLY A 22 0.23 -13.41 2.73
CA GLY A 22 0.05 -14.48 3.71
C GLY A 22 0.54 -14.14 5.11
N ASN A 23 0.43 -12.90 5.54
CA ASN A 23 0.79 -12.46 6.88
C ASN A 23 -0.45 -11.92 7.61
N LYS A 24 -0.24 -11.22 8.71
CA LYS A 24 -1.31 -10.58 9.49
C LYS A 24 -1.07 -9.07 9.56
N LEU A 25 -0.58 -8.48 8.48
CA LEU A 25 -0.26 -7.07 8.43
C LEU A 25 -1.55 -6.23 8.48
N THR A 26 -1.58 -5.22 9.32
CA THR A 26 -2.69 -4.29 9.40
C THR A 26 -2.40 -2.97 8.68
N SER A 27 -1.13 -2.69 8.45
CA SER A 27 -0.69 -1.52 7.68
C SER A 27 0.67 -1.80 7.04
N LEU A 28 1.05 -0.98 6.08
CA LEU A 28 2.35 -1.05 5.43
C LEU A 28 3.13 0.23 5.75
N PRO A 29 4.47 0.16 5.82
CA PRO A 29 5.27 1.37 5.97
C PRO A 29 5.29 2.17 4.67
N LYS A 30 5.89 3.35 4.70
CA LYS A 30 6.05 4.17 3.51
C LYS A 30 6.74 3.35 2.40
N LEU A 31 6.18 3.40 1.20
CA LEU A 31 6.73 2.67 0.05
C LEU A 31 7.72 3.54 -0.71
N PRO A 32 8.86 2.98 -1.15
CA PRO A 32 9.84 3.76 -1.90
C PRO A 32 9.39 4.04 -3.33
N GLU A 33 9.86 5.14 -3.88
CA GLU A 33 9.51 5.55 -5.25
C GLU A 33 10.09 4.62 -6.33
N SER A 34 11.03 3.74 -5.94
CA SER A 34 11.62 2.76 -6.84
C SER A 34 10.79 1.49 -6.99
N LEU A 35 9.75 1.32 -6.15
CA LEU A 35 8.98 0.07 -6.11
C LEU A 35 8.15 -0.11 -7.39
N THR A 36 8.31 -1.26 -8.05
CA THR A 36 7.54 -1.59 -9.25
C THR A 36 6.54 -2.72 -9.02
N ASP A 37 6.81 -3.61 -8.07
CA ASP A 37 5.94 -4.76 -7.79
C ASP A 37 5.58 -4.79 -6.32
N LEU A 38 4.28 -4.86 -6.04
CA LEU A 38 3.77 -4.97 -4.66
C LEU A 38 2.75 -6.10 -4.58
N ASP A 39 3.03 -7.10 -3.74
CA ASP A 39 2.10 -8.16 -3.44
C ASP A 39 1.89 -8.21 -1.93
N CYS A 40 0.72 -7.77 -1.49
CA CYS A 40 0.34 -7.78 -0.09
C CYS A 40 -1.00 -8.49 0.11
N GLU A 41 -1.32 -9.44 -0.76
CA GLU A 41 -2.55 -10.23 -0.64
C GLU A 41 -2.59 -11.04 0.65
N ASP A 42 -3.78 -11.41 1.07
CA ASP A 42 -3.98 -12.30 2.24
C ASP A 42 -3.35 -11.74 3.52
N ASN A 43 -3.66 -10.51 3.82
CA ASN A 43 -3.29 -9.84 5.07
C ASN A 43 -4.56 -9.26 5.71
N GLU A 44 -4.39 -8.41 6.70
CA GLU A 44 -5.51 -7.77 7.40
C GLU A 44 -5.42 -6.24 7.26
N LEU A 45 -4.96 -5.77 6.10
CA LEU A 45 -4.78 -4.35 5.85
C LEU A 45 -6.12 -3.63 5.84
N THR A 46 -6.21 -2.54 6.58
CA THR A 46 -7.39 -1.68 6.60
C THR A 46 -7.18 -0.43 5.77
N GLU A 47 -5.94 -0.15 5.40
CA GLU A 47 -5.58 0.97 4.54
C GLU A 47 -4.25 0.67 3.86
N LEU A 48 -3.95 1.41 2.79
CA LEU A 48 -2.66 1.36 2.12
C LEU A 48 -2.04 2.76 2.16
N PRO A 49 -0.70 2.85 2.24
CA PRO A 49 -0.04 4.14 2.11
C PRO A 49 -0.15 4.64 0.66
N LYS A 50 0.36 5.83 0.40
CA LYS A 50 0.43 6.34 -0.97
C LYS A 50 1.24 5.35 -1.80
N LEU A 51 0.71 4.97 -2.96
CA LEU A 51 1.37 4.04 -3.86
C LEU A 51 2.26 4.81 -4.83
N PRO A 52 3.50 4.34 -5.09
CA PRO A 52 4.39 5.05 -5.99
C PRO A 52 3.94 4.98 -7.44
N GLU A 53 4.23 6.02 -8.21
CA GLU A 53 3.87 6.10 -9.62
C GLU A 53 4.59 5.04 -10.46
N SER A 54 5.68 4.50 -9.94
CA SER A 54 6.47 3.47 -10.61
C SER A 54 5.84 2.09 -10.62
N LEU A 55 4.78 1.85 -9.83
CA LEU A 55 4.16 0.53 -9.76
C LEU A 55 3.65 0.07 -11.11
N THR A 56 3.99 -1.16 -11.47
CA THR A 56 3.50 -1.85 -12.66
C THR A 56 2.69 -3.08 -12.31
N ASN A 57 2.90 -3.66 -11.12
CA ASN A 57 2.14 -4.82 -10.65
C ASN A 57 1.67 -4.56 -9.21
N LEU A 58 0.38 -4.79 -8.96
CA LEU A 58 -0.22 -4.56 -7.65
C LEU A 58 -1.24 -5.65 -7.34
N TYR A 59 -1.00 -6.37 -6.25
CA TYR A 59 -1.87 -7.44 -5.75
C TYR A 59 -2.18 -7.18 -4.28
N CYS A 60 -3.44 -6.84 -3.98
CA CYS A 60 -3.85 -6.52 -2.62
C CYS A 60 -5.21 -7.12 -2.25
N ARG A 61 -5.58 -8.24 -2.86
CA ARG A 61 -6.83 -8.94 -2.56
C ARG A 61 -6.80 -9.57 -1.17
N ASN A 62 -7.97 -9.90 -0.66
CA ASN A 62 -8.12 -10.57 0.64
C ASN A 62 -7.52 -9.76 1.78
N ASN A 63 -7.91 -8.50 1.84
CA ASN A 63 -7.62 -7.59 2.92
C ASN A 63 -8.93 -6.96 3.37
N ASN A 64 -8.86 -6.03 4.32
CA ASN A 64 -10.02 -5.33 4.85
C ASN A 64 -10.06 -3.88 4.37
N LEU A 65 -9.67 -3.65 3.12
CA LEU A 65 -9.62 -2.32 2.54
C LEU A 65 -11.03 -1.75 2.33
N PRO A 66 -11.22 -0.43 2.50
CA PRO A 66 -12.53 0.18 2.36
C PRO A 66 -13.04 0.24 0.93
N TYR A 67 -12.19 0.02 -0.05
CA TYR A 67 -12.55 -0.02 -1.46
C TYR A 67 -11.52 -0.84 -2.22
N GLU A 68 -11.89 -1.28 -3.43
CA GLU A 68 -10.99 -2.06 -4.26
C GLU A 68 -9.93 -1.18 -4.89
N ILE A 69 -8.67 -1.57 -4.73
CA ILE A 69 -7.52 -0.87 -5.28
C ILE A 69 -6.82 -1.80 -6.26
N THR A 70 -6.66 -1.35 -7.51
CA THR A 70 -6.04 -2.14 -8.57
C THR A 70 -4.97 -1.32 -9.27
N ILE A 71 -4.14 -1.98 -10.07
CA ILE A 71 -3.11 -1.28 -10.85
C ILE A 71 -3.74 -0.27 -11.82
N ASP A 72 -4.97 -0.50 -12.25
CA ASP A 72 -5.66 0.37 -13.19
C ASP A 72 -6.25 1.62 -12.53
N ASN A 73 -6.62 1.54 -11.24
CA ASN A 73 -7.32 2.64 -10.58
C ASN A 73 -6.54 3.34 -9.47
N TYR A 74 -5.36 2.83 -9.07
CA TYR A 74 -4.71 3.34 -7.85
C TYR A 74 -4.32 4.81 -7.96
N LYS A 75 -3.93 5.29 -9.12
CA LYS A 75 -3.50 6.69 -9.29
C LYS A 75 -4.67 7.65 -9.12
N GLU A 76 -5.78 7.35 -9.75
CA GLU A 76 -6.94 8.24 -9.73
C GLU A 76 -7.82 8.06 -8.51
N LYS A 77 -7.90 6.85 -7.95
CA LYS A 77 -8.79 6.58 -6.84
C LYS A 77 -8.08 6.65 -5.49
N HIS A 78 -7.01 5.89 -5.32
CA HIS A 78 -6.36 5.78 -4.02
C HIS A 78 -5.45 6.98 -3.71
N ASN A 79 -4.49 7.27 -4.59
CA ASN A 79 -3.54 8.35 -4.35
C ASN A 79 -4.21 9.72 -4.34
N LYS A 80 -5.22 9.89 -5.16
CA LYS A 80 -5.99 11.13 -5.18
C LYS A 80 -6.74 11.34 -3.87
N LEU A 81 -7.31 10.28 -3.30
CA LEU A 81 -7.99 10.36 -2.03
C LEU A 81 -7.03 10.71 -0.90
N ILE A 82 -5.85 10.11 -0.88
CA ILE A 82 -4.81 10.42 0.12
C ILE A 82 -4.41 11.89 0.01
N LYS A 83 -4.19 12.38 -1.20
CA LYS A 83 -3.85 13.78 -1.42
C LYS A 83 -4.92 14.72 -0.90
N ARG A 84 -6.20 14.39 -1.13
CA ARG A 84 -7.32 15.19 -0.60
C ARG A 84 -7.32 15.22 0.92
N LYS A 85 -7.10 14.09 1.57
CA LYS A 85 -7.05 14.02 3.03
C LYS A 85 -5.93 14.89 3.59
N LEU A 86 -4.76 14.89 2.96
CA LEU A 86 -3.63 15.72 3.38
C LEU A 86 -3.95 17.21 3.22
N ILE A 87 -4.59 17.60 2.12
CA ILE A 87 -4.97 19.00 1.89
C ILE A 87 -5.98 19.45 2.92
N LEU A 88 -7.02 18.66 3.18
CA LEU A 88 -8.04 18.97 4.18
C LEU A 88 -7.43 19.09 5.57
N SER A 89 -6.49 18.23 5.91
CA SER A 89 -5.79 18.27 7.19
C SER A 89 -5.03 19.60 7.36
N ARG A 90 -4.40 20.08 6.30
CA ARG A 90 -3.68 21.36 6.33
C ARG A 90 -4.61 22.57 6.46
N ILE A 91 -5.77 22.50 5.84
CA ILE A 91 -6.75 23.58 5.87
C ILE A 91 -7.47 23.63 7.22
N CYS A 92 -7.87 22.49 7.72
CA CYS A 92 -8.66 22.38 8.95
C CYS A 92 -7.83 22.25 10.22
N GLY A 93 -6.57 22.00 10.07
CA GLY A 93 -5.70 21.78 11.19
C GLY A 93 -4.77 22.85 11.51
#